data_ef7d02ef5e8bb4a0051d0ec73ad347c9
#
_entry.id   ef7d02ef5e8bb4a0051d0ec73ad347c9
#
_cell.length_a   1.000
_cell.length_b   1.000
_cell.length_c   1.000
_cell.angle_alpha   90.00
_cell.angle_beta   90.00
_cell.angle_gamma   90.00
#
_symmetry.space_group_name_H-M   'P 1'
#
loop_
_entity.id
_entity.type
_entity.pdbx_description
1 polymer ?
#
loop_
_entity_poly.entity_id
_entity_poly.type
_entity_poly.pdbx_seq_one_letter_code
_entity_poly.pdbx_strand_id
1 'polypeptide(L)'
;MELVQEETTYINDRPKVKVQAVKKSENDKVTLEGTVFGLYAGEDIINAEGKVVVKKDTLIDKVTSDKEGAAAFHSDIPINFRYYLKEIQAPESYYMSSDRYDFLFEYENDKTYTYEFSHTFSNKEVRGEIHVFKIDKDAEEYISQGNADLDGAVYGLYAAEDIKHPNGKSEDVHKKDDLVAQGVIKDGKVDFTNLYLGNYYVKEISPGEGYLLDETAYPVEVGYEGQDVAIVHRNVTVKETVKKQAFELIKISEDGNQTEIELLKGAGFKVFLIQNLKGVKVEKE
;
A
#
# COMPACT_ATOMS: atom_id res chain seq x y z
N MET A 1 11.60 -70.91 -51.24
CA MET A 1 10.75 -70.25 -50.25
C MET A 1 11.59 -69.15 -49.66
N GLU A 2 11.48 -67.93 -50.20
CA GLU A 2 12.20 -66.74 -49.68
C GLU A 2 11.43 -66.24 -48.48
N LEU A 3 12.10 -66.13 -47.34
CA LEU A 3 11.58 -65.46 -46.15
C LEU A 3 11.68 -63.98 -46.42
N VAL A 4 10.55 -63.32 -46.68
CA VAL A 4 10.42 -61.87 -46.68
C VAL A 4 10.44 -61.45 -45.21
N GLN A 5 11.52 -60.82 -44.77
CA GLN A 5 11.64 -60.22 -43.48
C GLN A 5 10.97 -58.89 -43.57
N GLU A 6 9.71 -58.80 -43.12
CA GLU A 6 9.05 -57.45 -42.91
C GLU A 6 9.66 -56.78 -41.66
N GLU A 7 10.37 -55.68 -41.84
CA GLU A 7 10.78 -54.82 -40.73
C GLU A 7 9.54 -54.14 -40.19
N THR A 8 9.12 -54.56 -39.02
CA THR A 8 8.03 -53.87 -38.31
C THR A 8 8.62 -52.89 -37.26
N THR A 9 8.46 -51.63 -37.47
CA THR A 9 8.88 -50.60 -36.50
C THR A 9 7.79 -50.42 -35.47
N TYR A 10 8.09 -50.67 -34.19
CA TYR A 10 7.23 -50.39 -33.07
C TYR A 10 7.63 -49.05 -32.48
N ILE A 11 6.68 -48.08 -32.37
CA ILE A 11 6.89 -46.82 -31.73
C ILE A 11 6.17 -46.84 -30.38
N ASN A 12 6.93 -46.80 -29.31
CA ASN A 12 6.38 -46.58 -27.96
C ASN A 12 6.42 -45.09 -27.63
N ASP A 13 5.27 -44.49 -27.34
CA ASP A 13 5.19 -43.14 -26.82
C ASP A 13 5.25 -43.18 -25.28
N ARG A 14 5.88 -42.19 -24.68
CA ARG A 14 5.95 -42.04 -23.22
C ARG A 14 4.74 -41.27 -22.71
N PRO A 15 4.34 -41.46 -21.44
CA PRO A 15 3.33 -40.61 -20.81
C PRO A 15 3.71 -39.14 -20.91
N LYS A 16 2.74 -38.28 -21.23
CA LYS A 16 2.89 -36.82 -21.32
C LYS A 16 2.38 -36.18 -20.04
N VAL A 17 3.03 -35.11 -19.61
CA VAL A 17 2.60 -34.32 -18.48
C VAL A 17 2.24 -32.91 -18.91
N LYS A 18 1.14 -32.40 -18.38
CA LYS A 18 0.74 -30.99 -18.46
C LYS A 18 0.77 -30.40 -17.07
N VAL A 19 1.60 -29.43 -16.87
CA VAL A 19 1.72 -28.71 -15.58
C VAL A 19 1.34 -27.25 -15.82
N GLN A 20 0.42 -26.73 -15.01
CA GLN A 20 -0.10 -25.38 -15.17
C GLN A 20 -0.30 -24.70 -13.81
N ALA A 21 0.13 -23.46 -13.69
CA ALA A 21 -0.32 -22.54 -12.65
C ALA A 21 -1.38 -21.60 -13.22
N VAL A 22 -2.37 -21.23 -12.41
CA VAL A 22 -3.35 -20.21 -12.74
C VAL A 22 -3.24 -19.10 -11.71
N LYS A 23 -3.10 -17.84 -12.16
CA LYS A 23 -2.95 -16.69 -11.28
C LYS A 23 -4.23 -15.88 -11.16
N LYS A 24 -4.61 -15.56 -9.92
CA LYS A 24 -5.77 -14.71 -9.63
C LYS A 24 -5.45 -13.69 -8.53
N SER A 25 -6.18 -12.58 -8.54
CA SER A 25 -6.28 -11.68 -7.39
C SER A 25 -7.07 -12.37 -6.28
N GLU A 26 -6.66 -12.20 -5.02
CA GLU A 26 -7.38 -12.75 -3.87
C GLU A 26 -8.70 -11.99 -3.63
N ASN A 27 -8.71 -10.68 -3.92
CA ASN A 27 -9.83 -9.80 -3.60
C ASN A 27 -11.04 -9.99 -4.54
N ASP A 28 -10.81 -9.90 -5.85
CA ASP A 28 -11.88 -9.91 -6.87
C ASP A 28 -11.91 -11.18 -7.73
N LYS A 29 -10.96 -12.10 -7.51
CA LYS A 29 -10.82 -13.38 -8.25
C LYS A 29 -10.51 -13.19 -9.75
N VAL A 30 -10.19 -11.98 -10.18
CA VAL A 30 -9.78 -11.70 -11.56
C VAL A 30 -8.43 -12.33 -11.84
N THR A 31 -8.25 -12.87 -13.05
CA THR A 31 -6.97 -13.46 -13.49
C THR A 31 -5.92 -12.37 -13.72
N LEU A 32 -4.66 -12.67 -13.35
CA LEU A 32 -3.55 -11.71 -13.40
C LEU A 32 -2.47 -12.18 -14.37
N GLU A 33 -2.07 -11.27 -15.27
CA GLU A 33 -0.94 -11.42 -16.18
C GLU A 33 0.37 -11.04 -15.49
N GLY A 34 1.50 -11.56 -15.99
CA GLY A 34 2.84 -11.09 -15.61
C GLY A 34 3.45 -11.77 -14.39
N THR A 35 2.74 -12.70 -13.73
CA THR A 35 3.31 -13.51 -12.63
C THR A 35 4.32 -14.51 -13.17
N VAL A 36 5.50 -14.57 -12.57
CA VAL A 36 6.51 -15.58 -12.93
C VAL A 36 6.43 -16.75 -11.96
N PHE A 37 6.21 -17.94 -12.51
CA PHE A 37 6.20 -19.20 -11.77
C PHE A 37 7.41 -20.06 -12.10
N GLY A 38 7.89 -20.83 -11.12
CA GLY A 38 8.90 -21.85 -11.28
C GLY A 38 8.37 -23.25 -11.01
N LEU A 39 8.80 -24.20 -11.85
CA LEU A 39 8.67 -25.62 -11.62
C LEU A 39 10.00 -26.14 -11.05
N TYR A 40 9.93 -26.84 -9.95
CA TYR A 40 11.11 -27.32 -9.21
C TYR A 40 11.06 -28.80 -8.96
N ALA A 41 12.25 -29.42 -8.84
CA ALA A 41 12.38 -30.80 -8.34
C ALA A 41 12.01 -30.84 -6.85
N GLY A 42 11.01 -31.63 -6.46
CA GLY A 42 10.59 -31.80 -5.07
C GLY A 42 11.46 -32.73 -4.24
N GLU A 43 12.26 -33.55 -4.94
CA GLU A 43 13.24 -34.50 -4.41
C GLU A 43 14.42 -34.67 -5.39
N ASP A 44 15.47 -35.40 -4.99
CA ASP A 44 16.57 -35.75 -5.91
C ASP A 44 16.07 -36.65 -7.02
N ILE A 45 16.25 -36.25 -8.28
CA ILE A 45 15.92 -37.06 -9.46
C ILE A 45 17.15 -37.92 -9.80
N ILE A 46 16.95 -39.23 -9.81
CA ILE A 46 18.02 -40.21 -10.08
C ILE A 46 17.82 -40.88 -11.42
N ASN A 47 18.91 -41.29 -12.05
CA ASN A 47 18.86 -42.12 -13.24
C ASN A 47 18.73 -43.65 -12.87
N ALA A 48 18.64 -44.53 -13.85
CA ALA A 48 18.51 -45.97 -13.65
C ALA A 48 19.68 -46.60 -12.87
N GLU A 49 20.83 -45.93 -12.81
CA GLU A 49 22.03 -46.38 -12.10
C GLU A 49 22.07 -45.86 -10.64
N GLY A 50 21.02 -45.11 -10.20
CA GLY A 50 20.95 -44.53 -8.88
C GLY A 50 21.74 -43.24 -8.70
N LYS A 51 22.28 -42.64 -9.78
CA LYS A 51 23.02 -41.37 -9.72
C LYS A 51 22.05 -40.19 -9.78
N VAL A 52 22.25 -39.22 -8.89
CA VAL A 52 21.48 -37.96 -8.90
C VAL A 52 21.83 -37.17 -10.16
N VAL A 53 20.81 -36.88 -10.98
CA VAL A 53 20.91 -36.06 -12.21
C VAL A 53 20.33 -34.65 -12.03
N VAL A 54 19.33 -34.49 -11.15
CA VAL A 54 18.78 -33.19 -10.74
C VAL A 54 18.63 -33.21 -9.22
N LYS A 55 19.19 -32.24 -8.53
CA LYS A 55 19.05 -32.13 -7.06
C LYS A 55 17.69 -31.57 -6.69
N LYS A 56 17.20 -31.98 -5.54
CA LYS A 56 16.06 -31.35 -4.88
C LYS A 56 16.20 -29.82 -4.89
N ASP A 57 15.06 -29.13 -5.02
CA ASP A 57 14.92 -27.66 -5.07
C ASP A 57 15.62 -26.98 -6.27
N THR A 58 16.06 -27.76 -7.27
CA THR A 58 16.54 -27.20 -8.55
C THR A 58 15.36 -26.67 -9.36
N LEU A 59 15.47 -25.44 -9.85
CA LEU A 59 14.55 -24.86 -10.84
C LEU A 59 14.69 -25.60 -12.17
N ILE A 60 13.61 -26.23 -12.65
CA ILE A 60 13.56 -26.99 -13.91
C ILE A 60 13.08 -26.09 -15.05
N ASP A 61 12.01 -25.33 -14.81
CA ASP A 61 11.40 -24.46 -15.81
C ASP A 61 10.81 -23.21 -15.18
N LYS A 62 10.66 -22.16 -15.99
CA LYS A 62 10.14 -20.85 -15.57
C LYS A 62 9.21 -20.30 -16.64
N VAL A 63 7.97 -19.95 -16.25
CA VAL A 63 6.93 -19.45 -17.15
C VAL A 63 6.24 -18.24 -16.54
N THR A 64 5.86 -17.29 -17.39
CA THR A 64 5.09 -16.09 -17.01
C THR A 64 3.61 -16.31 -17.34
N SER A 65 2.71 -15.93 -16.45
CA SER A 65 1.26 -15.99 -16.70
C SER A 65 0.83 -15.03 -17.81
N ASP A 66 -0.06 -15.50 -18.66
CA ASP A 66 -0.67 -14.75 -19.76
C ASP A 66 -1.87 -13.89 -19.28
N LYS A 67 -2.61 -13.29 -20.23
CA LYS A 67 -3.79 -12.43 -19.96
C LYS A 67 -4.94 -13.19 -19.30
N GLU A 68 -5.02 -14.48 -19.50
CA GLU A 68 -5.97 -15.40 -18.87
C GLU A 68 -5.47 -15.87 -17.49
N GLY A 69 -4.27 -15.42 -17.08
CA GLY A 69 -3.61 -15.81 -15.82
C GLY A 69 -2.99 -17.19 -15.86
N ALA A 70 -2.89 -17.82 -17.04
CA ALA A 70 -2.36 -19.16 -17.20
C ALA A 70 -0.84 -19.14 -17.42
N ALA A 71 -0.13 -20.01 -16.70
CA ALA A 71 1.29 -20.29 -16.87
C ALA A 71 1.48 -21.79 -17.12
N ALA A 72 1.56 -22.19 -18.38
CA ALA A 72 1.71 -23.58 -18.79
C ALA A 72 3.20 -23.93 -18.97
N PHE A 73 3.67 -24.94 -18.25
CA PHE A 73 5.03 -25.46 -18.35
C PHE A 73 5.15 -26.45 -19.50
N HIS A 74 6.27 -26.40 -20.23
CA HIS A 74 6.51 -27.22 -21.41
C HIS A 74 7.69 -28.18 -21.27
N SER A 75 8.38 -28.13 -20.13
CA SER A 75 9.51 -29.03 -19.88
C SER A 75 9.07 -30.46 -19.68
N ASP A 76 9.77 -31.37 -20.32
CA ASP A 76 9.67 -32.79 -20.03
C ASP A 76 10.28 -33.11 -18.68
N ILE A 77 9.51 -33.71 -17.80
CA ILE A 77 9.96 -34.15 -16.48
C ILE A 77 9.81 -35.65 -16.31
N PRO A 78 10.76 -36.33 -15.65
CA PRO A 78 10.71 -37.76 -15.37
C PRO A 78 9.50 -38.17 -14.53
N ILE A 79 8.90 -39.32 -14.86
CA ILE A 79 7.83 -39.93 -14.06
C ILE A 79 8.39 -40.55 -12.78
N ASN A 80 7.54 -40.76 -11.77
CA ASN A 80 7.83 -41.32 -10.46
C ASN A 80 8.72 -40.44 -9.57
N PHE A 81 8.60 -39.14 -9.73
CA PHE A 81 9.26 -38.14 -8.88
C PHE A 81 8.29 -37.07 -8.42
N ARG A 82 8.65 -36.43 -7.31
CA ARG A 82 7.94 -35.29 -6.76
C ARG A 82 8.43 -34.00 -7.34
N TYR A 83 7.50 -33.07 -7.56
CA TYR A 83 7.74 -31.71 -8.07
C TYR A 83 6.93 -30.72 -7.31
N TYR A 84 7.26 -29.43 -7.47
CA TYR A 84 6.41 -28.36 -6.95
C TYR A 84 6.45 -27.12 -7.82
N LEU A 85 5.35 -26.38 -7.76
CA LEU A 85 5.21 -25.03 -8.30
C LEU A 85 5.27 -24.02 -7.17
N LYS A 86 5.92 -22.89 -7.41
CA LYS A 86 5.82 -21.68 -6.58
C LYS A 86 5.99 -20.43 -7.42
N GLU A 87 5.52 -19.32 -6.89
CA GLU A 87 5.73 -18.00 -7.45
C GLU A 87 7.19 -17.57 -7.25
N ILE A 88 7.78 -16.96 -8.28
CA ILE A 88 9.13 -16.37 -8.26
C ILE A 88 9.02 -14.84 -8.23
N GLN A 89 8.04 -14.29 -8.97
CA GLN A 89 7.79 -12.86 -9.05
C GLN A 89 6.29 -12.61 -9.13
N ALA A 90 5.81 -11.74 -8.23
CA ALA A 90 4.43 -11.25 -8.26
C ALA A 90 4.22 -10.26 -9.41
N PRO A 91 2.98 -10.08 -9.90
CA PRO A 91 2.68 -8.97 -10.79
C PRO A 91 2.82 -7.64 -10.01
N GLU A 92 3.08 -6.58 -10.72
CA GLU A 92 3.19 -5.24 -10.12
C GLU A 92 1.92 -4.88 -9.32
N SER A 93 2.09 -4.17 -8.20
CA SER A 93 1.04 -3.80 -7.26
C SER A 93 0.43 -4.95 -6.44
N TYR A 94 1.02 -6.14 -6.51
CA TYR A 94 0.64 -7.28 -5.69
C TYR A 94 1.76 -7.73 -4.77
N TYR A 95 1.37 -8.20 -3.57
CA TYR A 95 2.26 -8.84 -2.61
C TYR A 95 2.46 -10.30 -2.97
N MET A 96 3.71 -10.76 -2.97
CA MET A 96 4.06 -12.13 -3.37
C MET A 96 3.47 -13.18 -2.42
N SER A 97 2.85 -14.22 -2.98
CA SER A 97 2.37 -15.37 -2.21
C SER A 97 3.54 -16.32 -1.86
N SER A 98 3.53 -16.81 -0.62
CA SER A 98 4.40 -17.90 -0.20
C SER A 98 3.82 -19.29 -0.52
N ASP A 99 2.68 -19.35 -1.21
CA ASP A 99 1.99 -20.59 -1.54
C ASP A 99 2.86 -21.49 -2.44
N ARG A 100 2.74 -22.80 -2.22
CA ARG A 100 3.47 -23.84 -2.93
C ARG A 100 2.52 -25.00 -3.24
N TYR A 101 2.55 -25.48 -4.46
CA TYR A 101 1.79 -26.63 -4.89
C TYR A 101 2.71 -27.80 -5.16
N ASP A 102 2.69 -28.84 -4.28
CA ASP A 102 3.44 -30.08 -4.41
C ASP A 102 2.60 -31.13 -5.13
N PHE A 103 3.20 -31.86 -6.07
CA PHE A 103 2.58 -32.97 -6.79
C PHE A 103 3.56 -34.11 -7.04
N LEU A 104 3.03 -35.31 -7.17
CA LEU A 104 3.77 -36.53 -7.56
C LEU A 104 3.36 -36.88 -8.96
N PHE A 105 4.32 -36.96 -9.91
CA PHE A 105 4.09 -37.50 -11.24
C PHE A 105 4.40 -38.98 -11.19
N GLU A 106 3.39 -39.80 -10.89
CA GLU A 106 3.52 -41.24 -10.69
C GLU A 106 2.85 -42.01 -11.82
N TYR A 107 3.46 -43.13 -12.23
CA TYR A 107 2.86 -44.04 -13.22
C TYR A 107 1.61 -44.71 -12.63
N GLU A 108 0.47 -44.58 -13.31
CA GLU A 108 -0.79 -45.19 -12.88
C GLU A 108 -1.07 -46.52 -13.58
N ASN A 109 -1.02 -46.54 -14.92
CA ASN A 109 -1.32 -47.73 -15.73
C ASN A 109 -1.00 -47.50 -17.21
N ASP A 110 -1.07 -48.55 -18.01
CA ASP A 110 -0.75 -48.61 -19.46
C ASP A 110 -1.76 -47.81 -20.33
N LYS A 111 -2.86 -47.33 -19.77
CA LYS A 111 -3.93 -46.61 -20.50
C LYS A 111 -3.93 -45.11 -20.26
N THR A 112 -3.19 -44.64 -19.27
CA THR A 112 -3.06 -43.22 -18.94
C THR A 112 -1.89 -42.61 -19.70
N TYR A 113 -2.19 -41.91 -20.80
CA TYR A 113 -1.21 -41.27 -21.66
C TYR A 113 -0.88 -39.85 -21.33
N THR A 114 -1.76 -39.15 -20.58
CA THR A 114 -1.58 -37.73 -20.20
C THR A 114 -1.95 -37.55 -18.74
N TYR A 115 -1.05 -36.90 -18.01
CA TYR A 115 -1.23 -36.51 -16.63
C TYR A 115 -1.34 -34.98 -16.56
N GLU A 116 -2.29 -34.44 -15.77
CA GLU A 116 -2.56 -33.03 -15.67
C GLU A 116 -2.47 -32.57 -14.21
N PHE A 117 -1.59 -31.61 -13.96
CA PHE A 117 -1.42 -30.96 -12.66
C PHE A 117 -1.68 -29.46 -12.81
N SER A 118 -2.66 -28.96 -12.07
CA SER A 118 -3.02 -27.53 -12.11
C SER A 118 -3.30 -27.03 -10.72
N HIS A 119 -2.83 -25.80 -10.43
CA HIS A 119 -3.11 -25.11 -9.17
C HIS A 119 -3.36 -23.64 -9.39
N THR A 120 -4.31 -23.08 -8.59
CA THR A 120 -4.60 -21.66 -8.60
C THR A 120 -3.89 -20.98 -7.45
N PHE A 121 -3.01 -20.05 -7.79
CA PHE A 121 -2.33 -19.16 -6.84
C PHE A 121 -3.06 -17.82 -6.77
N SER A 122 -3.18 -17.26 -5.56
CA SER A 122 -3.80 -15.96 -5.33
C SER A 122 -2.85 -15.00 -4.64
N ASN A 123 -2.82 -13.72 -5.08
CA ASN A 123 -2.07 -12.67 -4.39
C ASN A 123 -3.01 -11.58 -3.89
N LYS A 124 -2.60 -10.97 -2.76
CA LYS A 124 -3.22 -9.75 -2.22
C LYS A 124 -2.66 -8.53 -2.91
N GLU A 125 -3.50 -7.54 -3.10
CA GLU A 125 -3.10 -6.22 -3.56
C GLU A 125 -2.25 -5.54 -2.48
N VAL A 126 -1.20 -4.84 -2.90
CA VAL A 126 -0.47 -3.91 -2.05
C VAL A 126 -1.38 -2.72 -1.75
N ARG A 127 -1.42 -2.32 -0.49
CA ARG A 127 -2.23 -1.19 -0.03
C ARG A 127 -1.36 -0.12 0.58
N GLY A 128 -1.92 1.07 0.73
CA GLY A 128 -1.25 2.21 1.36
C GLY A 128 -1.92 2.66 2.64
N GLU A 129 -1.13 3.33 3.46
CA GLU A 129 -1.56 4.08 4.63
C GLU A 129 -0.89 5.44 4.65
N ILE A 130 -1.68 6.49 4.91
CA ILE A 130 -1.19 7.86 5.05
C ILE A 130 -1.51 8.33 6.46
N HIS A 131 -0.46 8.69 7.21
CA HIS A 131 -0.55 9.24 8.56
C HIS A 131 -0.35 10.76 8.49
N VAL A 132 -1.37 11.52 8.84
CA VAL A 132 -1.32 12.99 8.89
C VAL A 132 -1.09 13.42 10.31
N PHE A 133 0.02 14.13 10.54
CA PHE A 133 0.40 14.71 11.83
C PHE A 133 0.16 16.22 11.79
N LYS A 134 -0.55 16.73 12.77
CA LYS A 134 -0.85 18.15 12.91
C LYS A 134 -0.02 18.78 14.00
N ILE A 135 0.64 19.91 13.69
CA ILE A 135 1.43 20.68 14.65
C ILE A 135 1.09 22.17 14.57
N ASP A 136 1.32 22.89 15.66
CA ASP A 136 1.28 24.35 15.67
C ASP A 136 2.47 24.92 14.89
N LYS A 137 2.23 25.91 14.06
CA LYS A 137 3.26 26.49 13.17
C LYS A 137 4.33 27.26 13.93
N ASP A 138 3.97 27.92 15.02
CA ASP A 138 4.91 28.76 15.79
C ASP A 138 5.71 27.91 16.78
N ALA A 139 5.07 26.90 17.39
CA ALA A 139 5.71 26.00 18.33
C ALA A 139 6.51 24.89 17.64
N GLU A 140 6.18 24.56 16.38
CA GLU A 140 6.71 23.43 15.60
C GLU A 140 6.51 22.06 16.29
N GLU A 141 5.55 21.97 17.19
CA GLU A 141 5.19 20.79 17.97
C GLU A 141 3.68 20.61 18.07
N TYR A 142 3.21 19.44 18.50
CA TYR A 142 1.82 19.19 18.85
C TYR A 142 1.50 19.84 20.20
N ILE A 143 1.43 21.18 20.21
CA ILE A 143 1.10 21.99 21.39
C ILE A 143 0.14 23.08 20.97
N SER A 144 -1.07 23.08 21.56
CA SER A 144 -2.06 24.12 21.33
C SER A 144 -1.69 25.41 22.05
N GLN A 145 -1.94 26.59 21.43
CA GLN A 145 -1.67 27.89 22.01
C GLN A 145 -2.92 28.47 22.68
N GLY A 146 -2.78 28.90 23.94
CA GLY A 146 -3.85 29.52 24.71
C GLY A 146 -5.06 28.63 24.90
N ASN A 147 -6.24 29.05 24.40
CA ASN A 147 -7.48 28.27 24.41
C ASN A 147 -7.79 27.62 23.04
N ALA A 148 -6.84 27.69 22.09
CA ALA A 148 -7.01 27.03 20.82
C ALA A 148 -6.81 25.51 21.00
N ASP A 149 -7.38 24.70 20.09
CA ASP A 149 -7.27 23.26 20.10
C ASP A 149 -6.87 22.76 18.70
N LEU A 150 -5.77 21.99 18.63
CA LEU A 150 -5.32 21.34 17.40
C LEU A 150 -6.21 20.18 17.02
N ASP A 151 -6.83 19.50 18.00
CA ASP A 151 -7.78 18.45 17.76
C ASP A 151 -9.11 18.98 17.22
N GLY A 152 -9.90 18.09 16.63
CA GLY A 152 -11.19 18.44 16.03
C GLY A 152 -11.11 19.01 14.62
N ALA A 153 -9.92 19.34 14.11
CA ALA A 153 -9.75 19.68 12.70
C ALA A 153 -10.11 18.51 11.79
N VAL A 154 -10.75 18.79 10.67
CA VAL A 154 -11.16 17.77 9.69
C VAL A 154 -10.27 17.86 8.47
N TYR A 155 -9.66 16.73 8.09
CA TYR A 155 -8.86 16.59 6.87
C TYR A 155 -9.53 15.66 5.88
N GLY A 156 -9.46 16.01 4.59
CA GLY A 156 -9.82 15.17 3.47
C GLY A 156 -8.58 14.64 2.75
N LEU A 157 -8.64 13.38 2.33
CA LEU A 157 -7.73 12.78 1.39
C LEU A 157 -8.38 12.77 0.02
N TYR A 158 -7.73 13.31 -0.98
CA TYR A 158 -8.23 13.44 -2.34
C TYR A 158 -7.29 12.73 -3.32
N ALA A 159 -7.85 12.19 -4.41
CA ALA A 159 -7.07 11.63 -5.50
C ALA A 159 -6.44 12.77 -6.33
N ALA A 160 -5.11 12.79 -6.49
CA ALA A 160 -4.42 13.79 -7.30
C ALA A 160 -4.46 13.46 -8.81
N GLU A 161 -4.82 12.24 -9.14
CA GLU A 161 -4.99 11.69 -10.49
C GLU A 161 -6.06 10.60 -10.48
N ASP A 162 -6.41 10.02 -11.66
CA ASP A 162 -7.26 8.84 -11.71
C ASP A 162 -6.52 7.63 -11.10
N ILE A 163 -7.03 7.09 -10.00
CA ILE A 163 -6.46 5.93 -9.31
C ILE A 163 -6.93 4.65 -9.99
N LYS A 164 -6.01 3.93 -10.59
CA LYS A 164 -6.27 2.71 -11.34
C LYS A 164 -6.45 1.50 -10.43
N HIS A 165 -7.33 0.58 -10.82
CA HIS A 165 -7.41 -0.71 -10.15
C HIS A 165 -6.19 -1.57 -10.54
N PRO A 166 -5.47 -2.20 -9.59
CA PRO A 166 -4.21 -2.91 -9.86
C PRO A 166 -4.36 -4.13 -10.79
N ASN A 167 -5.56 -4.68 -10.95
CA ASN A 167 -5.80 -5.81 -11.86
C ASN A 167 -5.76 -5.43 -13.36
N GLY A 168 -5.71 -4.13 -13.69
CA GLY A 168 -5.66 -3.61 -15.05
C GLY A 168 -6.89 -3.90 -15.93
N LYS A 169 -7.96 -4.45 -15.36
CA LYS A 169 -9.18 -4.91 -16.07
C LYS A 169 -10.45 -4.22 -15.56
N SER A 170 -10.45 -3.80 -14.30
CA SER A 170 -11.56 -3.06 -13.68
C SER A 170 -11.49 -1.58 -14.01
N GLU A 171 -12.60 -0.87 -13.77
CA GLU A 171 -12.64 0.59 -13.87
C GLU A 171 -11.73 1.25 -12.83
N ASP A 172 -11.47 2.54 -13.02
CA ASP A 172 -10.71 3.34 -12.08
C ASP A 172 -11.42 3.36 -10.71
N VAL A 173 -10.64 3.25 -9.64
CA VAL A 173 -11.17 3.21 -8.27
C VAL A 173 -11.64 4.59 -7.83
N HIS A 174 -10.88 5.63 -8.18
CA HIS A 174 -11.20 7.03 -7.95
C HIS A 174 -10.83 7.86 -9.16
N LYS A 175 -11.61 8.92 -9.39
CA LYS A 175 -11.25 9.94 -10.38
C LYS A 175 -10.45 11.05 -9.71
N LYS A 176 -9.68 11.76 -10.53
CA LYS A 176 -8.97 12.95 -10.07
C LYS A 176 -9.91 13.89 -9.32
N ASP A 177 -9.44 14.43 -8.19
CA ASP A 177 -10.12 15.32 -7.27
C ASP A 177 -11.31 14.70 -6.49
N ASP A 178 -11.55 13.40 -6.60
CA ASP A 178 -12.50 12.69 -5.73
C ASP A 178 -12.03 12.75 -4.27
N LEU A 179 -12.98 12.98 -3.36
CA LEU A 179 -12.77 12.79 -1.93
C LEU A 179 -12.72 11.29 -1.62
N VAL A 180 -11.53 10.76 -1.38
CA VAL A 180 -11.28 9.33 -1.11
C VAL A 180 -11.67 8.96 0.32
N ALA A 181 -11.30 9.82 1.28
CA ALA A 181 -11.58 9.65 2.69
C ALA A 181 -11.56 10.98 3.42
N GLN A 182 -12.20 11.04 4.58
CA GLN A 182 -12.06 12.16 5.51
C GLN A 182 -11.93 11.65 6.94
N GLY A 183 -11.28 12.44 7.78
CA GLY A 183 -11.11 12.09 9.18
C GLY A 183 -10.87 13.31 10.05
N VAL A 184 -11.05 13.13 11.35
CA VAL A 184 -10.89 14.16 12.37
C VAL A 184 -9.57 13.97 13.08
N ILE A 185 -8.79 15.03 13.24
CA ILE A 185 -7.57 15.01 14.05
C ILE A 185 -7.94 14.71 15.51
N LYS A 186 -7.28 13.70 16.05
CA LYS A 186 -7.36 13.29 17.45
C LYS A 186 -5.97 12.92 17.94
N ASP A 187 -5.59 13.46 19.12
CA ASP A 187 -4.23 13.28 19.65
C ASP A 187 -3.14 13.66 18.64
N GLY A 188 -3.39 14.74 17.86
CA GLY A 188 -2.48 15.31 16.87
C GLY A 188 -2.37 14.55 15.55
N LYS A 189 -3.21 13.55 15.27
CA LYS A 189 -3.12 12.79 14.04
C LYS A 189 -4.47 12.32 13.48
N VAL A 190 -4.47 12.00 12.19
CA VAL A 190 -5.49 11.19 11.52
C VAL A 190 -4.81 10.20 10.57
N ASP A 191 -5.35 8.99 10.49
CA ASP A 191 -4.84 7.91 9.65
C ASP A 191 -5.85 7.60 8.53
N PHE A 192 -5.35 7.54 7.28
CA PHE A 192 -6.10 7.05 6.12
C PHE A 192 -5.49 5.71 5.72
N THR A 193 -6.29 4.64 5.79
CA THR A 193 -5.80 3.26 5.61
C THR A 193 -6.47 2.56 4.43
N ASN A 194 -5.92 1.41 4.03
CA ASN A 194 -6.45 0.56 2.95
C ASN A 194 -6.57 1.29 1.61
N LEU A 195 -5.63 2.18 1.31
CA LEU A 195 -5.60 2.96 0.08
C LEU A 195 -5.03 2.12 -1.07
N TYR A 196 -5.49 2.39 -2.30
CA TYR A 196 -4.81 1.90 -3.49
C TYR A 196 -3.52 2.66 -3.75
N LEU A 197 -2.59 2.08 -4.51
CA LEU A 197 -1.39 2.78 -4.96
C LEU A 197 -1.78 3.92 -5.91
N GLY A 198 -1.11 5.07 -5.79
CA GLY A 198 -1.37 6.25 -6.62
C GLY A 198 -0.95 7.55 -5.95
N ASN A 199 -1.24 8.66 -6.60
CA ASN A 199 -0.96 10.00 -6.12
C ASN A 199 -2.19 10.62 -5.46
N TYR A 200 -1.99 11.18 -4.28
CA TYR A 200 -3.02 11.79 -3.44
C TYR A 200 -2.60 13.19 -3.01
N TYR A 201 -3.53 13.95 -2.45
CA TYR A 201 -3.22 15.11 -1.64
C TYR A 201 -4.13 15.19 -0.41
N VAL A 202 -3.56 15.66 0.69
CA VAL A 202 -4.27 15.93 1.93
C VAL A 202 -4.63 17.42 1.96
N LYS A 203 -5.85 17.75 2.33
CA LYS A 203 -6.32 19.16 2.49
C LYS A 203 -7.19 19.29 3.71
N GLU A 204 -7.05 20.40 4.42
CA GLU A 204 -7.94 20.72 5.53
C GLU A 204 -9.33 21.09 5.01
N ILE A 205 -10.37 20.53 5.64
CA ILE A 205 -11.79 20.82 5.35
C ILE A 205 -12.30 21.86 6.36
N SER A 206 -11.94 21.67 7.65
CA SER A 206 -12.25 22.64 8.71
C SER A 206 -11.15 22.64 9.76
N PRO A 207 -10.74 23.82 10.26
CA PRO A 207 -9.69 23.93 11.24
C PRO A 207 -10.17 23.52 12.64
N GLY A 208 -9.21 23.27 13.53
CA GLY A 208 -9.44 23.17 14.96
C GLY A 208 -9.88 24.52 15.57
N GLU A 209 -10.43 24.48 16.78
CA GLU A 209 -10.88 25.70 17.46
C GLU A 209 -9.71 26.67 17.66
N GLY A 210 -9.91 27.95 17.31
CA GLY A 210 -8.90 28.97 17.46
C GLY A 210 -7.81 29.02 16.39
N TYR A 211 -7.83 28.11 15.40
CA TYR A 211 -6.92 28.10 14.26
C TYR A 211 -7.54 28.66 12.98
N LEU A 212 -6.70 29.08 12.04
CA LEU A 212 -7.10 29.51 10.70
C LEU A 212 -7.17 28.30 9.79
N LEU A 213 -8.09 28.31 8.83
CA LEU A 213 -8.13 27.27 7.77
C LEU A 213 -6.85 27.30 6.94
N ASP A 214 -6.19 26.16 6.79
CA ASP A 214 -5.09 25.98 5.86
C ASP A 214 -5.62 25.45 4.51
N GLU A 215 -5.59 26.29 3.47
CA GLU A 215 -6.03 25.93 2.14
C GLU A 215 -4.97 25.14 1.33
N THR A 216 -3.81 24.88 1.92
CA THR A 216 -2.71 24.17 1.27
C THR A 216 -3.10 22.73 0.96
N ALA A 217 -2.81 22.29 -0.27
CA ALA A 217 -2.87 20.89 -0.65
C ALA A 217 -1.48 20.24 -0.46
N TYR A 218 -1.40 19.22 0.37
CA TYR A 218 -0.17 18.49 0.68
C TYR A 218 -0.10 17.22 -0.17
N PRO A 219 0.75 17.19 -1.21
CA PRO A 219 0.84 16.02 -2.08
C PRO A 219 1.51 14.86 -1.37
N VAL A 220 1.06 13.64 -1.67
CA VAL A 220 1.63 12.41 -1.12
C VAL A 220 1.47 11.27 -2.13
N GLU A 221 2.57 10.58 -2.44
CA GLU A 221 2.61 9.44 -3.33
C GLU A 221 2.62 8.14 -2.53
N VAL A 222 1.71 7.24 -2.84
CA VAL A 222 1.69 5.85 -2.36
C VAL A 222 2.13 4.97 -3.53
N GLY A 223 3.45 4.89 -3.75
CA GLY A 223 4.07 4.13 -4.83
C GLY A 223 4.35 2.68 -4.46
N TYR A 224 4.49 1.81 -5.47
CA TYR A 224 4.87 0.41 -5.28
C TYR A 224 6.33 0.29 -4.80
N GLU A 225 6.57 -0.41 -3.69
CA GLU A 225 7.89 -0.59 -3.07
C GLU A 225 8.45 -2.01 -3.22
N GLY A 226 7.82 -2.85 -4.04
CA GLY A 226 8.25 -4.22 -4.30
C GLY A 226 7.28 -5.26 -3.77
N GLN A 227 7.49 -6.49 -4.22
CA GLN A 227 6.57 -7.62 -3.97
C GLN A 227 6.57 -8.15 -2.53
N ASP A 228 7.52 -7.70 -1.70
CA ASP A 228 7.66 -8.12 -0.30
C ASP A 228 7.06 -7.09 0.68
N VAL A 229 6.54 -5.95 0.16
CA VAL A 229 5.90 -4.88 0.93
C VAL A 229 4.40 -4.96 0.76
N ALA A 230 3.68 -5.42 1.78
CA ALA A 230 2.21 -5.56 1.72
C ALA A 230 1.48 -4.23 1.95
N ILE A 231 2.05 -3.32 2.77
CA ILE A 231 1.49 -2.01 3.11
C ILE A 231 2.58 -0.96 2.99
N VAL A 232 2.31 0.07 2.20
CA VAL A 232 3.18 1.23 2.01
C VAL A 232 2.73 2.33 2.95
N HIS A 233 3.61 2.78 3.85
CA HIS A 233 3.33 3.84 4.81
C HIS A 233 3.87 5.18 4.34
N ARG A 234 3.07 6.25 4.52
CA ARG A 234 3.46 7.65 4.25
C ARG A 234 3.07 8.54 5.40
N ASN A 235 3.92 9.53 5.68
CA ASN A 235 3.69 10.53 6.71
C ASN A 235 3.58 11.92 6.08
N VAL A 236 2.57 12.67 6.49
CA VAL A 236 2.36 14.07 6.10
C VAL A 236 2.29 14.90 7.38
N THR A 237 3.10 15.95 7.49
CA THR A 237 3.02 16.90 8.61
C THR A 237 2.41 18.20 8.12
N VAL A 238 1.33 18.62 8.75
CA VAL A 238 0.61 19.87 8.46
C VAL A 238 0.83 20.87 9.58
N LYS A 239 0.99 22.16 9.24
CA LYS A 239 1.32 23.23 10.19
C LYS A 239 0.20 24.25 10.26
N GLU A 240 -0.37 24.41 11.45
CA GLU A 240 -1.52 25.28 11.67
C GLU A 240 -1.15 26.65 12.23
N THR A 241 -1.82 27.68 11.76
CA THR A 241 -1.65 29.05 12.21
C THR A 241 -2.75 29.41 13.20
N VAL A 242 -2.36 29.67 14.45
CA VAL A 242 -3.30 30.14 15.49
C VAL A 242 -3.84 31.54 15.17
N LYS A 243 -5.13 31.78 15.45
CA LYS A 243 -5.75 33.11 15.35
C LYS A 243 -5.15 34.01 16.41
N LYS A 244 -4.62 35.16 15.99
CA LYS A 244 -4.03 36.17 16.86
C LYS A 244 -4.75 37.50 16.65
N GLN A 245 -4.98 38.23 17.73
CA GLN A 245 -5.51 39.55 17.66
C GLN A 245 -4.53 40.52 18.34
N ALA A 246 -4.12 41.52 17.62
CA ALA A 246 -3.39 42.64 18.20
C ALA A 246 -4.33 43.49 19.06
N PHE A 247 -3.82 44.03 20.13
CA PHE A 247 -4.49 45.09 20.91
C PHE A 247 -3.54 46.25 21.11
N GLU A 248 -4.13 47.41 21.22
CA GLU A 248 -3.40 48.65 21.48
C GLU A 248 -3.84 49.23 22.85
N LEU A 249 -2.86 49.65 23.62
CA LEU A 249 -3.09 50.34 24.89
C LEU A 249 -2.75 51.83 24.73
N ILE A 250 -3.75 52.68 24.92
CA ILE A 250 -3.58 54.11 24.91
C ILE A 250 -3.67 54.59 26.35
N LYS A 251 -2.61 55.20 26.84
CA LYS A 251 -2.64 55.89 28.16
C LYS A 251 -3.04 57.33 27.97
N ILE A 252 -4.11 57.71 28.66
CA ILE A 252 -4.62 59.12 28.73
C ILE A 252 -4.46 59.65 30.12
N SER A 253 -4.48 60.98 30.27
CA SER A 253 -4.53 61.60 31.57
C SER A 253 -5.94 61.45 32.19
N GLU A 254 -6.06 61.56 33.51
CA GLU A 254 -7.31 61.38 34.24
C GLU A 254 -8.34 62.47 33.86
N ASP A 255 -7.89 63.64 33.45
CA ASP A 255 -8.73 64.72 32.98
C ASP A 255 -9.20 64.65 31.55
N GLY A 256 -8.82 63.50 30.84
CA GLY A 256 -9.22 63.21 29.45
C GLY A 256 -8.59 64.09 28.39
N ASN A 257 -7.61 64.92 28.72
CA ASN A 257 -6.95 65.82 27.77
C ASN A 257 -5.92 65.06 26.92
N GLN A 258 -6.27 64.76 25.67
CA GLN A 258 -5.41 64.07 24.75
C GLN A 258 -4.26 64.88 24.15
N THR A 259 -4.23 66.23 24.40
CA THR A 259 -3.19 67.09 23.82
C THR A 259 -1.84 67.01 24.53
N GLU A 260 -1.76 66.32 25.69
CA GLU A 260 -0.53 66.12 26.47
C GLU A 260 0.03 64.70 26.38
N ILE A 261 -0.18 63.96 25.26
CA ILE A 261 0.32 62.58 25.06
C ILE A 261 1.83 62.48 25.30
N GLU A 262 2.60 63.53 25.08
CA GLU A 262 4.03 63.55 25.33
C GLU A 262 4.42 63.38 26.81
N LEU A 263 3.60 63.80 27.74
CA LEU A 263 3.80 63.69 29.19
C LEU A 263 3.64 62.22 29.69
N LEU A 264 3.04 61.40 28.90
CA LEU A 264 2.76 60.00 29.25
C LEU A 264 3.75 58.99 28.59
N LYS A 265 4.75 59.55 27.88
CA LYS A 265 5.84 58.73 27.31
C LYS A 265 6.64 58.02 28.41
N GLY A 266 7.02 56.77 28.15
CA GLY A 266 7.83 55.96 29.07
C GLY A 266 7.04 55.17 30.10
N ALA A 267 5.71 55.23 30.08
CA ALA A 267 4.89 54.33 30.90
C ALA A 267 5.02 52.88 30.39
N GLY A 268 5.50 52.00 31.25
CA GLY A 268 5.58 50.56 30.95
C GLY A 268 4.29 49.84 31.34
N PHE A 269 3.84 48.92 30.48
CA PHE A 269 2.71 48.04 30.74
C PHE A 269 3.18 46.60 30.75
N LYS A 270 2.56 45.77 31.61
CA LYS A 270 2.70 44.33 31.59
C LYS A 270 1.35 43.70 31.27
N VAL A 271 1.34 42.77 30.35
CA VAL A 271 0.15 41.97 29.99
C VAL A 271 0.22 40.63 30.69
N PHE A 272 -0.86 40.23 31.33
CA PHE A 272 -0.98 38.94 32.00
C PHE A 272 -2.22 38.22 31.48
N LEU A 273 -2.14 36.88 31.37
CA LEU A 273 -3.32 36.04 31.15
C LEU A 273 -4.19 36.08 32.41
N ILE A 274 -5.50 36.34 32.26
CA ILE A 274 -6.45 36.44 33.38
C ILE A 274 -6.47 35.18 34.24
N GLN A 275 -6.34 34.02 33.63
CA GLN A 275 -6.30 32.74 34.32
C GLN A 275 -5.10 32.57 35.28
N ASN A 276 -4.05 33.36 35.11
CA ASN A 276 -2.86 33.36 35.96
C ASN A 276 -2.94 34.41 37.10
N LEU A 277 -4.00 35.24 37.11
CA LEU A 277 -4.23 36.28 38.12
C LEU A 277 -5.05 35.71 39.29
N LYS A 278 -4.39 35.05 40.27
CA LYS A 278 -5.06 34.64 41.51
C LYS A 278 -5.48 35.86 42.32
N GLY A 279 -6.79 36.02 42.53
CA GLY A 279 -7.33 37.03 43.47
C GLY A 279 -7.63 38.40 42.87
N VAL A 280 -7.52 38.59 41.55
CA VAL A 280 -7.94 39.84 40.89
C VAL A 280 -9.41 39.74 40.49
N LYS A 281 -10.26 40.61 41.06
CA LYS A 281 -11.62 40.80 40.53
C LYS A 281 -11.53 41.69 39.29
N VAL A 282 -11.95 41.15 38.14
CA VAL A 282 -12.16 41.95 36.93
C VAL A 282 -13.55 42.53 37.02
N GLU A 283 -13.64 43.84 37.36
CA GLU A 283 -14.90 44.56 37.22
C GLU A 283 -15.11 44.86 35.73
N LYS A 284 -16.23 44.39 35.21
CA LYS A 284 -16.73 44.82 33.88
C LYS A 284 -17.45 46.14 34.11
N GLU A 285 -16.91 47.26 33.56
CA GLU A 285 -17.67 48.46 33.30
C GLU A 285 -18.61 48.28 32.10
#